data_4bf3e9ea6bb6ac8b158caac701e8d2e9
#
_entry.id   4bf3e9ea6bb6ac8b158caac701e8d2e9
#
_cell.length_a   1.000
_cell.length_b   1.000
_cell.length_c   1.000
_cell.angle_alpha   90.00
_cell.angle_beta   90.00
_cell.angle_gamma   90.00
#
_symmetry.space_group_name_H-M   'P 1'
#
loop_
_entity.id
_entity.type
_entity.pdbx_description
1 polymer ?
#
loop_
_entity_poly.entity_id
_entity_poly.type
_entity_poly.pdbx_seq_one_letter_code
_entity_poly.pdbx_strand_id
1 'polypeptide(L)'
;LQDTGRSLDTHLNIPVEIAVGTGENIGAEGLFGLHADNRETTTRMLDADFPNVSPLLPKTHTAMASIEVAPLQEAIRRVSLLTDRNAQIRMDFSEGQVTLAAGADSGKADETLPCAFTGRDEFTIAFNPGYLKDGLAVVHTDRVVFGFTEPSRPAIMIPEPEEMPMADEDGVFPTPETNFTYLLADSYTHL
;
A
#
# COMPACT_ATOMS: atom_id res chain seq x y z
N LEU A 1 -1.28 -11.77 14.55
CA LEU A 1 -0.89 -10.47 15.13
C LEU A 1 -1.99 -9.41 14.94
N GLN A 2 -2.45 -9.18 13.70
CA GLN A 2 -3.50 -8.18 13.43
C GLN A 2 -4.80 -8.46 14.20
N ASP A 3 -5.26 -9.70 14.23
CA ASP A 3 -6.48 -10.09 14.96
C ASP A 3 -6.30 -9.97 16.47
N THR A 4 -5.12 -10.28 16.98
CA THR A 4 -4.79 -10.05 18.39
C THR A 4 -4.85 -8.56 18.71
N GLY A 5 -4.21 -7.72 17.90
CA GLY A 5 -4.24 -6.26 18.08
C GLY A 5 -5.66 -5.69 18.05
N ARG A 6 -6.51 -6.13 17.09
CA ARG A 6 -7.92 -5.70 17.01
C ARG A 6 -8.78 -6.15 18.19
N SER A 7 -8.38 -7.20 18.88
CA SER A 7 -9.12 -7.75 20.02
C SER A 7 -8.77 -7.09 21.35
N LEU A 8 -7.76 -6.24 21.38
CA LEU A 8 -7.37 -5.48 22.57
C LEU A 8 -8.30 -4.28 22.74
N ASP A 9 -8.68 -4.00 23.99
CA ASP A 9 -9.42 -2.79 24.31
C ASP A 9 -8.46 -1.59 24.32
N THR A 10 -8.56 -0.74 23.30
CA THR A 10 -7.68 0.43 23.14
C THR A 10 -7.94 1.55 24.16
N HIS A 11 -9.05 1.49 24.90
CA HIS A 11 -9.37 2.45 25.96
C HIS A 11 -8.64 2.17 27.28
N LEU A 12 -8.12 0.96 27.43
CA LEU A 12 -7.30 0.57 28.56
C LEU A 12 -5.84 0.65 28.11
N ASN A 13 -5.04 1.53 28.72
CA ASN A 13 -3.58 1.57 28.50
C ASN A 13 -2.90 0.30 29.07
N ILE A 14 -3.25 -0.87 28.54
CA ILE A 14 -2.70 -2.14 28.96
C ILE A 14 -1.42 -2.39 28.15
N PRO A 15 -0.28 -2.62 28.81
CA PRO A 15 0.93 -2.99 28.10
C PRO A 15 0.77 -4.37 27.43
N VAL A 16 1.28 -4.50 26.21
CA VAL A 16 1.41 -5.78 25.52
C VAL A 16 2.81 -6.31 25.77
N GLU A 17 2.90 -7.45 26.43
CA GLU A 17 4.16 -8.15 26.62
C GLU A 17 4.46 -9.02 25.40
N ILE A 18 5.69 -8.92 24.91
CA ILE A 18 6.15 -9.72 23.76
C ILE A 18 7.21 -10.69 24.27
N ALA A 19 7.00 -11.98 24.00
CA ALA A 19 7.93 -13.04 24.33
C ALA A 19 8.43 -13.71 23.05
N VAL A 20 9.74 -13.91 22.95
CA VAL A 20 10.37 -14.66 21.88
C VAL A 20 11.12 -15.82 22.52
N GLY A 21 10.68 -17.04 22.23
CA GLY A 21 11.30 -18.25 22.72
C GLY A 21 12.09 -18.92 21.60
N THR A 22 13.37 -19.19 21.86
CA THR A 22 14.24 -19.97 20.98
C THR A 22 14.92 -21.07 21.81
N GLY A 23 15.17 -22.22 21.22
CA GLY A 23 15.89 -23.30 21.91
C GLY A 23 15.44 -24.70 21.49
N GLU A 24 16.24 -25.70 21.86
CA GLU A 24 16.08 -27.11 21.45
C GLU A 24 14.71 -27.70 21.83
N ASN A 25 14.09 -27.22 22.91
CA ASN A 25 12.79 -27.74 23.40
C ASN A 25 11.57 -27.06 22.69
N ILE A 26 11.78 -26.03 21.90
CA ILE A 26 10.71 -25.25 21.27
C ILE A 26 10.63 -25.53 19.77
N GLY A 27 11.62 -26.21 19.23
CA GLY A 27 11.82 -26.44 17.80
C GLY A 27 12.74 -25.39 17.18
N ALA A 28 13.34 -25.71 16.05
CA ALA A 28 14.29 -24.83 15.35
C ALA A 28 13.68 -23.47 14.95
N GLU A 29 12.39 -23.46 14.70
CA GLU A 29 11.66 -22.28 14.21
C GLU A 29 11.37 -21.24 15.32
N GLY A 30 11.39 -21.65 16.60
CA GLY A 30 11.06 -20.76 17.72
C GLY A 30 9.57 -20.43 17.86
N LEU A 31 9.23 -19.77 18.97
CA LEU A 31 7.88 -19.32 19.29
C LEU A 31 7.85 -17.81 19.53
N PHE A 32 6.81 -17.17 19.06
CA PHE A 32 6.50 -15.78 19.33
C PHE A 32 5.19 -15.71 20.12
N GLY A 33 5.22 -15.06 21.28
CA GLY A 33 4.09 -14.91 22.18
C GLY A 33 3.73 -13.44 22.39
N LEU A 34 2.44 -13.20 22.53
CA LEU A 34 1.87 -11.92 22.95
C LEU A 34 0.99 -12.20 24.17
N HIS A 35 1.18 -11.42 25.24
CA HIS A 35 0.34 -11.42 26.41
C HIS A 35 -0.18 -10.00 26.66
N ALA A 36 -1.49 -9.87 26.83
CA ALA A 36 -2.13 -8.61 27.18
C ALA A 36 -3.42 -8.89 27.95
N ASP A 37 -3.50 -8.34 29.17
CA ASP A 37 -4.60 -8.56 30.11
C ASP A 37 -4.85 -10.07 30.32
N ASN A 38 -6.02 -10.55 29.93
CA ASN A 38 -6.42 -11.97 30.06
C ASN A 38 -6.28 -12.74 28.74
N ARG A 39 -5.51 -12.24 27.78
CA ARG A 39 -5.33 -12.85 26.45
C ARG A 39 -3.88 -13.23 26.20
N GLU A 40 -3.71 -14.43 25.75
CA GLU A 40 -2.43 -14.95 25.29
C GLU A 40 -2.57 -15.44 23.84
N THR A 41 -1.60 -15.08 23.03
CA THR A 41 -1.52 -15.53 21.64
C THR A 41 -0.11 -16.05 21.39
N THR A 42 0.01 -17.28 20.93
CA THR A 42 1.30 -17.87 20.57
C THR A 42 1.27 -18.30 19.11
N THR A 43 2.34 -18.03 18.39
CA THR A 43 2.54 -18.47 17.02
C THR A 43 3.96 -18.96 16.80
N ARG A 44 4.15 -19.84 15.83
CA ARG A 44 5.50 -20.27 15.42
C ARG A 44 6.11 -19.20 14.53
N MET A 45 7.40 -18.98 14.72
CA MET A 45 8.17 -18.17 13.79
C MET A 45 8.51 -19.03 12.57
N LEU A 46 8.65 -18.38 11.42
CA LEU A 46 9.14 -19.04 10.22
C LEU A 46 10.68 -19.05 10.25
N ASP A 47 11.27 -20.20 9.96
CA ASP A 47 12.72 -20.32 9.76
C ASP A 47 13.04 -19.91 8.30
N ALA A 48 12.97 -18.60 8.06
CA ALA A 48 13.24 -18.02 6.76
C ALA A 48 13.84 -16.63 6.93
N ASP A 49 14.83 -16.31 6.11
CA ASP A 49 15.34 -14.96 6.01
C ASP A 49 14.26 -14.02 5.47
N PHE A 50 14.11 -12.87 6.10
CA PHE A 50 13.24 -11.84 5.56
C PHE A 50 13.79 -11.34 4.21
N PRO A 51 12.97 -11.32 3.14
CA PRO A 51 13.43 -10.88 1.83
C PRO A 51 14.00 -9.46 1.89
N ASN A 52 15.16 -9.24 1.27
CA ASN A 52 15.69 -7.89 1.13
C ASN A 52 14.83 -7.10 0.13
N VAL A 53 13.97 -6.23 0.64
CA VAL A 53 13.06 -5.39 -0.16
C VAL A 53 13.71 -4.08 -0.60
N SER A 54 14.85 -3.69 -0.04
CA SER A 54 15.51 -2.41 -0.35
C SER A 54 15.81 -2.20 -1.83
N PRO A 55 16.22 -3.22 -2.61
CA PRO A 55 16.46 -3.07 -4.04
C PRO A 55 15.18 -2.85 -4.87
N LEU A 56 14.00 -3.17 -4.29
CA LEU A 56 12.70 -3.01 -4.95
C LEU A 56 12.14 -1.59 -4.78
N LEU A 57 12.63 -0.85 -3.80
CA LEU A 57 12.17 0.52 -3.54
C LEU A 57 12.85 1.48 -4.53
N PRO A 58 12.09 2.13 -5.42
CA PRO A 58 12.65 3.11 -6.33
C PRO A 58 13.16 4.33 -5.53
N LYS A 59 14.32 4.83 -5.90
CA LYS A 59 14.90 6.04 -5.32
C LYS A 59 14.46 7.31 -6.02
N THR A 60 13.92 7.15 -7.22
CA THR A 60 13.49 8.25 -8.08
C THR A 60 12.24 7.86 -8.85
N HIS A 61 11.49 8.85 -9.28
CA HIS A 61 10.22 8.70 -9.99
C HIS A 61 10.17 9.59 -11.22
N THR A 62 9.50 9.13 -12.28
CA THR A 62 9.25 9.91 -13.50
C THR A 62 7.91 10.63 -13.47
N ALA A 63 7.04 10.24 -12.54
CA ALA A 63 5.77 10.90 -12.29
C ALA A 63 5.35 10.71 -10.83
N MET A 64 4.61 11.67 -10.30
CA MET A 64 4.04 11.63 -8.96
C MET A 64 2.58 12.08 -8.98
N ALA A 65 1.76 11.51 -8.10
CA ALA A 65 0.34 11.82 -7.99
C ALA A 65 -0.05 11.96 -6.52
N SER A 66 -0.62 13.10 -6.14
CA SER A 66 -1.22 13.32 -4.83
C SER A 66 -2.75 13.28 -4.93
N ILE A 67 -3.39 12.45 -4.09
CA ILE A 67 -4.82 12.19 -4.10
C ILE A 67 -5.35 12.22 -2.66
N GLU A 68 -6.57 12.71 -2.47
CA GLU A 68 -7.26 12.64 -1.17
C GLU A 68 -7.63 11.18 -0.82
N VAL A 69 -7.27 10.76 0.39
CA VAL A 69 -7.42 9.34 0.82
C VAL A 69 -8.88 8.93 0.88
N ALA A 70 -9.75 9.71 1.52
CA ALA A 70 -11.13 9.31 1.73
C ALA A 70 -11.93 9.17 0.41
N PRO A 71 -11.88 10.12 -0.53
CA PRO A 71 -12.50 9.97 -1.86
C PRO A 71 -11.92 8.77 -2.63
N LEU A 72 -10.60 8.55 -2.57
CA LEU A 72 -9.95 7.44 -3.26
C LEU A 72 -10.40 6.08 -2.70
N GLN A 73 -10.47 5.92 -1.38
CA GLN A 73 -10.98 4.69 -0.75
C GLN A 73 -12.41 4.38 -1.18
N GLU A 74 -13.28 5.40 -1.21
CA GLU A 74 -14.67 5.26 -1.63
C GLU A 74 -14.81 4.90 -3.12
N ALA A 75 -14.02 5.52 -3.98
CA ALA A 75 -13.99 5.20 -5.41
C ALA A 75 -13.52 3.75 -5.64
N ILE A 76 -12.42 3.33 -5.01
CA ILE A 76 -11.94 1.95 -5.08
C ILE A 76 -13.01 0.98 -4.60
N ARG A 77 -13.72 1.30 -3.51
CA ARG A 77 -14.80 0.47 -2.99
C ARG A 77 -15.92 0.29 -4.02
N ARG A 78 -16.39 1.38 -4.63
CA ARG A 78 -17.49 1.35 -5.62
C ARG A 78 -17.07 0.63 -6.90
N VAL A 79 -15.93 0.99 -7.47
CA VAL A 79 -15.43 0.38 -8.71
C VAL A 79 -15.15 -1.12 -8.52
N SER A 80 -14.68 -1.52 -7.31
CA SER A 80 -14.44 -2.94 -6.99
C SER A 80 -15.70 -3.81 -6.94
N LEU A 81 -16.91 -3.24 -6.85
CA LEU A 81 -18.15 -4.02 -6.84
C LEU A 81 -18.40 -4.73 -8.17
N LEU A 82 -17.82 -4.22 -9.26
CA LEU A 82 -17.96 -4.78 -10.60
C LEU A 82 -16.70 -5.56 -11.03
N THR A 83 -15.76 -5.81 -10.11
CA THR A 83 -14.57 -6.61 -10.41
C THR A 83 -14.78 -8.07 -10.03
N ASP A 84 -14.29 -8.98 -10.85
CA ASP A 84 -14.09 -10.37 -10.47
C ASP A 84 -12.96 -10.49 -9.44
N ARG A 85 -12.86 -11.65 -8.77
CA ARG A 85 -11.91 -11.85 -7.65
C ARG A 85 -10.43 -11.54 -7.98
N ASN A 86 -10.06 -11.61 -9.25
CA ASN A 86 -8.70 -11.36 -9.74
C ASN A 86 -8.61 -10.11 -10.64
N ALA A 87 -9.70 -9.35 -10.78
CA ALA A 87 -9.70 -8.18 -11.63
C ALA A 87 -8.92 -7.03 -10.98
N GLN A 88 -8.30 -6.25 -11.84
CA GLN A 88 -7.51 -5.10 -11.46
C GLN A 88 -8.33 -3.81 -11.62
N ILE A 89 -7.99 -2.81 -10.84
CA ILE A 89 -8.41 -1.44 -11.09
C ILE A 89 -7.33 -0.77 -11.90
N ARG A 90 -7.68 -0.31 -13.10
CA ARG A 90 -6.84 0.55 -13.91
C ARG A 90 -6.99 1.99 -13.40
N MET A 91 -5.87 2.67 -13.25
CA MET A 91 -5.79 4.07 -12.87
C MET A 91 -5.14 4.84 -14.01
N ASP A 92 -5.91 5.71 -14.65
CA ASP A 92 -5.48 6.58 -15.74
C ASP A 92 -5.27 7.99 -15.18
N PHE A 93 -4.01 8.41 -15.07
CA PHE A 93 -3.62 9.72 -14.57
C PHE A 93 -3.45 10.71 -15.73
N SER A 94 -3.95 11.91 -15.56
CA SER A 94 -3.75 13.05 -16.44
C SER A 94 -3.74 14.35 -15.63
N GLU A 95 -3.51 15.47 -16.28
CA GLU A 95 -3.49 16.76 -15.60
C GLU A 95 -4.77 17.00 -14.79
N GLY A 96 -4.62 17.20 -13.48
CA GLY A 96 -5.69 17.54 -12.55
C GLY A 96 -6.61 16.38 -12.14
N GLN A 97 -6.44 15.16 -12.69
CA GLN A 97 -7.37 14.06 -12.41
C GLN A 97 -6.76 12.67 -12.51
N VAL A 98 -7.43 11.72 -11.87
CA VAL A 98 -7.24 10.29 -12.08
C VAL A 98 -8.58 9.62 -12.33
N THR A 99 -8.64 8.75 -13.33
CA THR A 99 -9.82 7.91 -13.60
C THR A 99 -9.52 6.47 -13.19
N LEU A 100 -10.30 5.96 -12.24
CA LEU A 100 -10.30 4.56 -11.85
C LEU A 100 -11.28 3.82 -12.74
N ALA A 101 -10.84 2.75 -13.37
CA ALA A 101 -11.71 1.92 -14.21
C ALA A 101 -11.55 0.45 -13.88
N ALA A 102 -12.67 -0.26 -13.82
CA ALA A 102 -12.70 -1.70 -13.72
C ALA A 102 -13.82 -2.27 -14.60
N GLY A 103 -13.62 -3.49 -15.07
CA GLY A 103 -14.60 -4.15 -15.92
C GLY A 103 -14.55 -5.66 -15.78
N ALA A 104 -15.73 -6.26 -15.89
CA ALA A 104 -15.95 -7.67 -16.05
C ALA A 104 -16.92 -7.88 -17.22
N ASP A 105 -17.17 -9.12 -17.59
CA ASP A 105 -18.16 -9.47 -18.62
C ASP A 105 -19.57 -8.95 -18.28
N SER A 106 -19.84 -8.74 -16.99
CA SER A 106 -21.12 -8.25 -16.44
C SER A 106 -21.31 -6.73 -16.49
N GLY A 107 -20.24 -5.95 -16.77
CA GLY A 107 -20.33 -4.50 -16.80
C GLY A 107 -18.98 -3.79 -16.61
N LYS A 108 -19.02 -2.47 -16.78
CA LYS A 108 -17.86 -1.58 -16.56
C LYS A 108 -18.26 -0.50 -15.56
N ALA A 109 -17.32 -0.14 -14.70
CA ALA A 109 -17.41 1.03 -13.84
C ALA A 109 -16.18 1.88 -14.02
N ASP A 110 -16.40 3.17 -14.08
CA ASP A 110 -15.33 4.18 -14.02
C ASP A 110 -15.73 5.30 -13.07
N GLU A 111 -14.73 5.89 -12.45
CA GLU A 111 -14.90 7.03 -11.54
C GLU A 111 -13.68 7.93 -11.62
N THR A 112 -13.92 9.23 -11.77
CA THR A 112 -12.86 10.24 -11.90
C THR A 112 -12.78 11.07 -10.62
N LEU A 113 -11.56 11.27 -10.12
CA LEU A 113 -11.24 12.03 -8.91
C LEU A 113 -10.24 13.16 -9.23
N PRO A 114 -10.29 14.27 -8.50
CA PRO A 114 -9.22 15.25 -8.50
C PRO A 114 -7.88 14.65 -8.06
N CYS A 115 -6.82 14.99 -8.79
CA CYS A 115 -5.47 14.51 -8.52
C CYS A 115 -4.46 15.58 -8.91
N ALA A 116 -3.50 15.87 -8.05
CA ALA A 116 -2.33 16.65 -8.44
C ALA A 116 -1.30 15.68 -9.06
N PHE A 117 -1.30 15.61 -10.39
CA PHE A 117 -0.41 14.74 -11.16
C PHE A 117 0.68 15.56 -11.85
N THR A 118 1.93 15.13 -11.75
CA THR A 118 3.12 15.81 -12.26
C THR A 118 4.12 14.84 -12.87
N GLY A 119 4.93 15.32 -13.80
CA GLY A 119 6.07 14.60 -14.38
C GLY A 119 5.80 14.02 -15.78
N ARG A 120 4.54 13.72 -16.11
CA ARG A 120 4.11 13.24 -17.45
C ARG A 120 2.77 13.81 -17.79
N ASP A 121 2.44 13.84 -19.07
CA ASP A 121 1.11 14.27 -19.55
C ASP A 121 0.04 13.24 -19.16
N GLU A 122 0.36 11.96 -19.36
CA GLU A 122 -0.52 10.83 -19.02
C GLU A 122 0.29 9.65 -18.45
N PHE A 123 -0.34 8.88 -17.58
CA PHE A 123 0.23 7.66 -17.03
C PHE A 123 -0.86 6.66 -16.68
N THR A 124 -0.72 5.43 -17.16
CA THR A 124 -1.68 4.34 -16.87
C THR A 124 -0.98 3.22 -16.13
N ILE A 125 -1.59 2.76 -15.05
CA ILE A 125 -1.14 1.60 -14.27
C ILE A 125 -2.36 0.85 -13.72
N ALA A 126 -2.20 -0.43 -13.40
CA ALA A 126 -3.28 -1.22 -12.80
C ALA A 126 -2.81 -1.93 -11.53
N PHE A 127 -3.67 -1.95 -10.53
CA PHE A 127 -3.39 -2.57 -9.25
C PHE A 127 -4.50 -3.51 -8.81
N ASN A 128 -4.14 -4.50 -7.99
CA ASN A 128 -5.13 -5.27 -7.26
C ASN A 128 -5.84 -4.38 -6.24
N PRO A 129 -7.19 -4.31 -6.26
CA PRO A 129 -7.95 -3.46 -5.36
C PRO A 129 -7.78 -3.82 -3.87
N GLY A 130 -7.47 -5.07 -3.55
CA GLY A 130 -7.18 -5.50 -2.19
C GLY A 130 -5.93 -4.81 -1.65
N TYR A 131 -4.85 -4.82 -2.43
CA TYR A 131 -3.60 -4.18 -2.03
C TYR A 131 -3.73 -2.66 -1.90
N LEU A 132 -4.48 -2.01 -2.80
CA LEU A 132 -4.78 -0.58 -2.66
C LEU A 132 -5.54 -0.29 -1.36
N LYS A 133 -6.57 -1.07 -1.04
CA LYS A 133 -7.36 -0.92 0.19
C LYS A 133 -6.52 -1.14 1.44
N ASP A 134 -5.70 -2.19 1.46
CA ASP A 134 -4.84 -2.52 2.60
C ASP A 134 -3.80 -1.42 2.85
N GLY A 135 -3.19 -0.91 1.80
CA GLY A 135 -2.23 0.18 1.92
C GLY A 135 -2.88 1.49 2.38
N LEU A 136 -4.02 1.87 1.80
CA LEU A 136 -4.74 3.08 2.19
C LEU A 136 -5.32 3.01 3.61
N ALA A 137 -5.60 1.82 4.14
CA ALA A 137 -6.13 1.64 5.49
C ALA A 137 -5.12 2.01 6.59
N VAL A 138 -3.82 2.04 6.27
CA VAL A 138 -2.74 2.36 7.21
C VAL A 138 -2.12 3.74 6.97
N VAL A 139 -2.61 4.49 5.99
CA VAL A 139 -2.26 5.89 5.77
C VAL A 139 -3.17 6.76 6.64
N HIS A 140 -2.57 7.59 7.50
CA HIS A 140 -3.29 8.43 8.46
C HIS A 140 -3.24 9.93 8.13
N THR A 141 -2.82 10.27 6.90
CA THR A 141 -2.86 11.63 6.35
C THR A 141 -4.10 11.83 5.49
N ASP A 142 -4.50 13.08 5.29
CA ASP A 142 -5.64 13.41 4.42
C ASP A 142 -5.36 13.06 2.95
N ARG A 143 -4.10 13.09 2.55
CA ARG A 143 -3.66 12.80 1.18
C ARG A 143 -2.56 11.75 1.15
N VAL A 144 -2.52 11.03 0.05
CA VAL A 144 -1.51 10.01 -0.25
C VAL A 144 -0.81 10.38 -1.55
N VAL A 145 0.48 10.09 -1.62
CA VAL A 145 1.29 10.29 -2.83
C VAL A 145 1.69 8.95 -3.41
N PHE A 146 1.43 8.80 -4.70
CA PHE A 146 1.97 7.71 -5.51
C PHE A 146 3.20 8.19 -6.25
N GLY A 147 4.25 7.37 -6.28
CA GLY A 147 5.45 7.60 -7.07
C GLY A 147 5.62 6.50 -8.11
N PHE A 148 5.76 6.91 -9.38
CA PHE A 148 5.84 6.01 -10.53
C PHE A 148 7.18 6.12 -11.23
N THR A 149 7.64 5.01 -11.79
CA THR A 149 8.80 4.97 -12.70
C THR A 149 8.34 4.65 -14.12
N GLU A 150 7.89 3.43 -14.34
CA GLU A 150 7.35 2.92 -15.60
C GLU A 150 6.05 2.15 -15.32
N PRO A 151 5.12 2.03 -16.29
CA PRO A 151 3.84 1.34 -16.11
C PRO A 151 3.95 -0.12 -15.67
N SER A 152 5.06 -0.80 -15.99
CA SER A 152 5.35 -2.20 -15.66
C SER A 152 6.24 -2.38 -14.42
N ARG A 153 6.53 -1.30 -13.72
CA ARG A 153 7.36 -1.33 -12.50
C ARG A 153 6.51 -1.09 -11.26
N PRO A 154 6.94 -1.62 -10.10
CA PRO A 154 6.27 -1.32 -8.84
C PRO A 154 6.20 0.19 -8.60
N ALA A 155 5.04 0.63 -8.11
CA ALA A 155 4.85 1.99 -7.62
C ALA A 155 5.02 2.04 -6.10
N ILE A 156 5.41 3.18 -5.58
CA ILE A 156 5.30 3.42 -4.14
C ILE A 156 4.03 4.21 -3.82
N MET A 157 3.55 4.02 -2.61
CA MET A 157 2.50 4.81 -2.00
C MET A 157 2.96 5.25 -0.61
N ILE A 158 2.97 6.54 -0.36
CA ILE A 158 3.46 7.16 0.88
C ILE A 158 2.44 8.19 1.38
N PRO A 159 2.42 8.48 2.70
CA PRO A 159 1.73 9.67 3.19
C PRO A 159 2.25 10.92 2.48
N GLU A 160 1.37 11.89 2.22
CA GLU A 160 1.82 13.15 1.59
C GLU A 160 2.84 13.85 2.48
N PRO A 161 4.05 14.13 1.99
CA PRO A 161 5.06 14.88 2.74
C PRO A 161 4.65 16.35 2.90
N GLU A 162 5.22 17.05 3.88
CA GLU A 162 4.98 18.49 4.06
C GLU A 162 5.37 19.29 2.82
N GLU A 163 6.44 18.87 2.14
CA GLU A 163 6.91 19.47 0.89
C GLU A 163 7.02 18.38 -0.18
N MET A 164 6.28 18.58 -1.27
CA MET A 164 6.39 17.70 -2.44
C MET A 164 7.74 17.90 -3.12
N PRO A 165 8.44 16.81 -3.51
CA PRO A 165 9.71 16.92 -4.19
C PRO A 165 9.53 17.62 -5.54
N MET A 166 10.51 18.44 -5.90
CA MET A 166 10.61 19.04 -7.22
C MET A 166 11.41 18.13 -8.15
N ALA A 167 11.02 18.11 -9.41
CA ALA A 167 11.81 17.41 -10.43
C ALA A 167 13.17 18.11 -10.62
N ASP A 168 14.18 17.29 -10.89
CA ASP A 168 15.48 17.78 -11.34
C ASP A 168 15.47 18.25 -12.82
N GLU A 169 16.64 18.60 -13.36
CA GLU A 169 16.80 19.06 -14.74
C GLU A 169 16.39 18.00 -15.78
N ASP A 170 16.42 16.71 -15.41
CA ASP A 170 16.01 15.58 -16.23
C ASP A 170 14.53 15.21 -16.07
N GLY A 171 13.79 15.94 -15.26
CA GLY A 171 12.37 15.69 -14.97
C GLY A 171 12.14 14.53 -14.00
N VAL A 172 13.13 14.21 -13.18
CA VAL A 172 13.10 13.08 -12.24
C VAL A 172 12.87 13.58 -10.82
N PHE A 173 11.94 12.98 -10.10
CA PHE A 173 11.61 13.32 -8.72
C PHE A 173 12.35 12.38 -7.76
N PRO A 174 13.03 12.88 -6.72
CA PRO A 174 13.56 12.04 -5.67
C PRO A 174 12.42 11.44 -4.83
N THR A 175 12.63 10.24 -4.29
CA THR A 175 11.70 9.67 -3.32
C THR A 175 11.77 10.48 -2.02
N PRO A 176 10.65 11.04 -1.51
CA PRO A 176 10.64 11.76 -0.25
C PRO A 176 11.03 10.85 0.92
N GLU A 177 11.73 11.42 1.90
CA GLU A 177 11.93 10.73 3.17
C GLU A 177 10.58 10.60 3.91
N THR A 178 10.26 9.40 4.33
CA THR A 178 9.01 9.11 5.05
C THR A 178 9.23 7.94 6.01
N ASN A 179 8.46 7.92 7.09
CA ASN A 179 8.45 6.83 8.06
C ASN A 179 7.58 5.63 7.61
N PHE A 180 6.90 5.75 6.48
CA PHE A 180 6.04 4.70 5.92
C PHE A 180 6.12 4.70 4.40
N THR A 181 6.42 3.55 3.83
CA THR A 181 6.38 3.32 2.38
C THR A 181 5.66 2.01 2.10
N TYR A 182 4.66 2.06 1.25
CA TYR A 182 3.95 0.89 0.76
C TYR A 182 4.33 0.64 -0.70
N LEU A 183 4.90 -0.53 -0.98
CA LEU A 183 5.28 -0.93 -2.33
C LEU A 183 4.11 -1.66 -2.99
N LEU A 184 3.60 -1.10 -4.08
CA LEU A 184 2.58 -1.69 -4.93
C LEU A 184 3.24 -2.33 -6.14
N ALA A 185 3.31 -3.66 -6.16
CA ALA A 185 3.74 -4.37 -7.36
C ALA A 185 2.65 -4.31 -8.43
N ASP A 186 3.06 -4.08 -9.67
CA ASP A 186 2.17 -4.18 -10.82
C ASP A 186 1.66 -5.62 -10.95
N SER A 187 0.37 -5.76 -11.24
CA SER A 187 -0.24 -7.07 -11.44
C SER A 187 -0.07 -7.61 -12.87
N TYR A 188 0.62 -6.88 -13.76
CA TYR A 188 0.83 -7.28 -15.15
C TYR A 188 1.90 -8.36 -15.38
N THR A 189 2.50 -8.91 -14.32
CA THR A 189 3.62 -9.86 -14.45
C THR A 189 3.23 -11.27 -14.91
N HIS A 190 1.99 -11.52 -15.33
CA HIS A 190 1.60 -12.80 -15.91
C HIS A 190 0.58 -12.60 -17.06
N LEU A 191 1.07 -12.22 -18.21
CA LEU A 191 0.50 -12.57 -19.52
C LEU A 191 1.52 -13.33 -20.35
#